data_9e4677df6d7dbd91922a7b871a5ae890
#
_entry.id   9e4677df6d7dbd91922a7b871a5ae890
#
_cell.length_a   1.000
_cell.length_b   1.000
_cell.length_c   1.000
_cell.angle_alpha   90.00
_cell.angle_beta   90.00
_cell.angle_gamma   90.00
#
_symmetry.space_group_name_H-M   'P 1'
#
loop_
_entity.id
_entity.type
_entity.pdbx_description
1 polymer ?
#
loop_
_entity_poly.entity_id
_entity_poly.type
_entity_poly.pdbx_seq_one_letter_code
_entity_poly.pdbx_strand_id
1 'polypeptide(L)'
;MKKDQYQMDMTHGPLLGKILIFSIPLMFSGVLQLLFNAADVIVVGQFAGPRSIAAVGSTSSVVNLLVSLFIGLSVGVNVLVARFIASQRDKDTHETVHSAILLAIVFGLIFAVIGVTCARLILEAMGSPDDVINLATTYLRIYFISMPFVALYNFGAAILRAIGDTKRPLIFLIVAGVVNVILNLIFVIVFKMDVAGVALATFTAELVSSILIINCLMKTSTVIHLDIHALKFHKDKVIQIFKIGLPAGLQGAIFSISNILIQSSINSFGSIAMAGNAAAGSLEGFVYQSMNAIYQACVTFTSQNYGINDRKRVDRVLTLCIGIVTVVGLVLGNLVYFFADELIRIYTTDVHAIAYGHERLLYICVPYFICGWMDVIVGSLRGLGYSTIPMIVSLIGACGLRVLWILTIFQYFHTLNSIYLSYPVTWVVTAAAHLITYMILRKKAFN
;
A
#
# COMPACT_ATOMS: atom_id res chain seq x y z
N MET A 1 -5.90 -0.99 -34.00
CA MET A 1 -6.00 -0.12 -32.81
C MET A 1 -4.73 0.74 -32.71
N LYS A 2 -4.87 2.05 -32.52
CA LYS A 2 -3.70 2.91 -32.23
C LYS A 2 -3.13 2.52 -30.89
N LYS A 3 -1.84 2.18 -30.82
CA LYS A 3 -1.12 1.96 -29.55
C LYS A 3 -1.11 3.28 -28.77
N ASP A 4 -1.58 3.27 -27.54
CA ASP A 4 -1.45 4.45 -26.66
C ASP A 4 0.05 4.66 -26.40
N GLN A 5 0.51 5.91 -26.45
CA GLN A 5 1.91 6.29 -26.24
C GLN A 5 2.47 5.81 -24.89
N TYR A 6 1.59 5.57 -23.93
CA TYR A 6 1.93 5.14 -22.57
C TYR A 6 1.82 3.62 -22.35
N GLN A 7 1.35 2.87 -23.36
CA GLN A 7 1.20 1.42 -23.25
C GLN A 7 2.55 0.72 -23.39
N MET A 8 2.90 -0.14 -22.42
CA MET A 8 4.12 -0.94 -22.43
C MET A 8 3.82 -2.39 -22.80
N ASP A 9 4.52 -2.92 -23.81
CA ASP A 9 4.51 -4.36 -24.09
C ASP A 9 5.36 -5.11 -23.06
N MET A 10 4.74 -5.88 -22.16
CA MET A 10 5.40 -6.64 -21.11
C MET A 10 5.66 -8.10 -21.50
N THR A 11 5.10 -8.53 -22.65
CA THR A 11 5.15 -9.92 -23.10
C THR A 11 6.32 -10.22 -24.01
N HIS A 12 6.93 -9.21 -24.66
CA HIS A 12 8.06 -9.37 -25.57
C HIS A 12 9.25 -8.49 -25.18
N GLY A 13 10.43 -8.77 -25.73
CA GLY A 13 11.66 -7.98 -25.55
C GLY A 13 12.30 -8.06 -24.14
N PRO A 14 13.26 -7.17 -23.82
CA PRO A 14 14.05 -7.24 -22.58
C PRO A 14 13.19 -6.88 -21.36
N LEU A 15 13.18 -7.75 -20.34
CA LEU A 15 12.36 -7.59 -19.13
C LEU A 15 12.96 -6.58 -18.15
N LEU A 16 14.30 -6.62 -17.93
CA LEU A 16 14.94 -5.82 -16.88
C LEU A 16 14.65 -4.33 -17.03
N GLY A 17 14.92 -3.78 -18.21
CA GLY A 17 14.69 -2.35 -18.47
C GLY A 17 13.21 -1.96 -18.34
N LYS A 18 12.29 -2.84 -18.78
CA LYS A 18 10.85 -2.59 -18.70
C LYS A 18 10.35 -2.63 -17.25
N ILE A 19 10.84 -3.57 -16.43
CA ILE A 19 10.51 -3.64 -15.00
C ILE A 19 10.99 -2.37 -14.29
N LEU A 20 12.21 -1.90 -14.57
CA LEU A 20 12.74 -0.66 -13.98
C LEU A 20 11.92 0.57 -14.40
N ILE A 21 11.64 0.74 -15.70
CA ILE A 21 10.83 1.86 -16.22
C ILE A 21 9.42 1.85 -15.61
N PHE A 22 8.85 0.68 -15.37
CA PHE A 22 7.55 0.53 -14.72
C PHE A 22 7.62 0.86 -13.23
N SER A 23 8.66 0.40 -12.53
CA SER A 23 8.78 0.51 -11.06
C SER A 23 9.15 1.91 -10.61
N ILE A 24 10.01 2.65 -11.34
CA ILE A 24 10.48 3.97 -10.94
C ILE A 24 9.32 4.96 -10.66
N PRO A 25 8.32 5.15 -11.54
CA PRO A 25 7.19 6.03 -11.24
C PRO A 25 6.37 5.56 -10.02
N LEU A 26 6.27 4.25 -9.78
CA LEU A 26 5.58 3.71 -8.60
C LEU A 26 6.36 3.97 -7.31
N MET A 27 7.70 3.89 -7.35
CA MET A 27 8.55 4.28 -6.21
C MET A 27 8.33 5.74 -5.85
N PHE A 28 8.35 6.63 -6.85
CA PHE A 28 8.06 8.05 -6.62
C PHE A 28 6.64 8.27 -6.10
N SER A 29 5.63 7.54 -6.60
CA SER A 29 4.26 7.62 -6.10
C SER A 29 4.17 7.27 -4.61
N GLY A 30 4.81 6.17 -4.20
CA GLY A 30 4.82 5.73 -2.80
C GLY A 30 5.53 6.74 -1.87
N VAL A 31 6.69 7.26 -2.29
CA VAL A 31 7.43 8.29 -1.54
C VAL A 31 6.62 9.58 -1.42
N LEU A 32 5.99 10.03 -2.50
CA LEU A 32 5.15 11.23 -2.48
C LEU A 32 3.93 11.08 -1.56
N GLN A 33 3.29 9.92 -1.53
CA GLN A 33 2.19 9.67 -0.59
C GLN A 33 2.64 9.81 0.86
N LEU A 34 3.82 9.31 1.23
CA LEU A 34 4.38 9.49 2.57
C LEU A 34 4.67 10.97 2.87
N LEU A 35 5.22 11.71 1.90
CA LEU A 35 5.50 13.14 2.06
C LEU A 35 4.22 13.97 2.22
N PHE A 36 3.16 13.66 1.48
CA PHE A 36 1.86 14.35 1.63
C PHE A 36 1.22 14.05 2.98
N ASN A 37 1.26 12.78 3.44
CA ASN A 37 0.78 12.44 4.78
C ASN A 37 1.59 13.16 5.88
N ALA A 38 2.90 13.27 5.71
CA ALA A 38 3.75 14.03 6.64
C ALA A 38 3.40 15.54 6.62
N ALA A 39 3.14 16.11 5.45
CA ALA A 39 2.72 17.51 5.32
C ALA A 39 1.39 17.77 6.04
N ASP A 40 0.41 16.87 5.93
CA ASP A 40 -0.87 16.95 6.64
C ASP A 40 -0.65 17.02 8.16
N VAL A 41 0.17 16.10 8.70
CA VAL A 41 0.49 16.06 10.15
C VAL A 41 1.24 17.32 10.59
N ILE A 42 2.19 17.82 9.79
CA ILE A 42 2.94 19.05 10.09
C ILE A 42 2.00 20.27 10.14
N VAL A 43 1.12 20.42 9.15
CA VAL A 43 0.17 21.55 9.11
C VAL A 43 -0.76 21.51 10.31
N VAL A 44 -1.34 20.34 10.65
CA VAL A 44 -2.15 20.18 11.86
C VAL A 44 -1.35 20.53 13.10
N GLY A 45 -0.13 20.03 13.22
CA GLY A 45 0.71 20.20 14.38
C GLY A 45 1.11 21.65 14.65
N GLN A 46 1.49 22.36 13.60
CA GLN A 46 1.96 23.73 13.73
C GLN A 46 0.83 24.76 13.90
N PHE A 47 -0.34 24.51 13.31
CA PHE A 47 -1.39 25.54 13.21
C PHE A 47 -2.70 25.18 13.91
N ALA A 48 -3.00 23.91 14.17
CA ALA A 48 -4.24 23.47 14.83
C ALA A 48 -4.03 22.98 16.27
N GLY A 49 -2.81 22.67 16.65
CA GLY A 49 -2.42 22.35 18.02
C GLY A 49 -2.45 20.88 18.42
N PRO A 50 -2.07 20.54 19.68
CA PRO A 50 -1.80 19.15 20.11
C PRO A 50 -3.04 18.24 20.08
N ARG A 51 -4.22 18.77 20.41
CA ARG A 51 -5.50 18.00 20.40
C ARG A 51 -5.85 17.55 19.00
N SER A 52 -5.58 18.38 17.99
CA SER A 52 -5.87 18.09 16.59
C SER A 52 -4.93 17.05 16.04
N ILE A 53 -3.63 17.06 16.43
CA ILE A 53 -2.70 15.97 16.10
C ILE A 53 -3.19 14.66 16.70
N ALA A 54 -3.58 14.67 17.98
CA ALA A 54 -4.08 13.49 18.67
C ALA A 54 -5.36 12.95 17.99
N ALA A 55 -6.24 13.84 17.51
CA ALA A 55 -7.44 13.46 16.77
C ALA A 55 -7.11 12.77 15.45
N VAL A 56 -6.24 13.35 14.62
CA VAL A 56 -5.80 12.73 13.35
C VAL A 56 -5.06 11.43 13.63
N GLY A 57 -4.16 11.40 14.62
CA GLY A 57 -3.42 10.21 15.00
C GLY A 57 -4.30 9.04 15.44
N SER A 58 -5.36 9.31 16.22
CA SER A 58 -6.29 8.27 16.70
C SER A 58 -7.09 7.61 15.57
N THR A 59 -7.29 8.31 14.43
CA THR A 59 -8.01 7.78 13.26
C THR A 59 -7.13 6.97 12.31
N SER A 60 -5.80 7.11 12.39
CA SER A 60 -4.86 6.56 11.41
C SER A 60 -4.98 5.05 11.21
N SER A 61 -5.25 4.29 12.28
CA SER A 61 -5.39 2.83 12.19
C SER A 61 -6.61 2.42 11.36
N VAL A 62 -7.75 3.11 11.53
CA VAL A 62 -8.97 2.85 10.75
C VAL A 62 -8.75 3.23 9.29
N VAL A 63 -8.17 4.39 9.06
CA VAL A 63 -7.83 4.88 7.70
C VAL A 63 -6.94 3.89 6.99
N ASN A 64 -5.84 3.45 7.61
CA ASN A 64 -4.90 2.51 7.03
C ASN A 64 -5.53 1.14 6.72
N LEU A 65 -6.43 0.66 7.60
CA LEU A 65 -7.17 -0.58 7.36
C LEU A 65 -8.02 -0.50 6.10
N LEU A 66 -8.79 0.59 5.95
CA LEU A 66 -9.66 0.81 4.80
C LEU A 66 -8.88 0.98 3.50
N VAL A 67 -7.84 1.80 3.52
CA VAL A 67 -6.97 2.02 2.36
C VAL A 67 -6.31 0.70 1.93
N SER A 68 -5.83 -0.11 2.88
CA SER A 68 -5.25 -1.44 2.60
C SER A 68 -6.25 -2.37 1.91
N LEU A 69 -7.53 -2.31 2.30
CA LEU A 69 -8.58 -3.11 1.67
C LEU A 69 -8.80 -2.69 0.21
N PHE A 70 -8.89 -1.38 -0.09
CA PHE A 70 -9.04 -0.88 -1.46
C PHE A 70 -7.81 -1.15 -2.32
N ILE A 71 -6.61 -0.97 -1.76
CA ILE A 71 -5.36 -1.35 -2.45
C ILE A 71 -5.37 -2.84 -2.78
N GLY A 72 -5.74 -3.69 -1.82
CA GLY A 72 -5.83 -5.13 -2.04
C GLY A 72 -6.84 -5.49 -3.13
N LEU A 73 -8.05 -4.94 -3.10
CA LEU A 73 -9.05 -5.15 -4.15
C LEU A 73 -8.55 -4.68 -5.52
N SER A 74 -7.83 -3.56 -5.57
CA SER A 74 -7.24 -3.04 -6.80
C SER A 74 -6.18 -3.98 -7.42
N VAL A 75 -5.49 -4.78 -6.60
CA VAL A 75 -4.60 -5.85 -7.09
C VAL A 75 -5.40 -6.88 -7.90
N GLY A 76 -6.59 -7.26 -7.45
CA GLY A 76 -7.48 -8.16 -8.20
C GLY A 76 -7.85 -7.61 -9.57
N VAL A 77 -8.17 -6.32 -9.63
CA VAL A 77 -8.45 -5.61 -10.89
C VAL A 77 -7.23 -5.62 -11.80
N ASN A 78 -6.05 -5.24 -11.27
CA ASN A 78 -4.80 -5.23 -12.04
C ASN A 78 -4.50 -6.61 -12.66
N VAL A 79 -4.55 -7.66 -11.86
CA VAL A 79 -4.25 -9.04 -12.31
C VAL A 79 -5.19 -9.49 -13.44
N LEU A 80 -6.48 -9.24 -13.31
CA LEU A 80 -7.44 -9.68 -14.33
C LEU A 80 -7.31 -8.87 -15.61
N VAL A 81 -7.25 -7.55 -15.52
CA VAL A 81 -7.10 -6.68 -16.69
C VAL A 81 -5.78 -6.98 -17.40
N ALA A 82 -4.66 -7.12 -16.68
CA ALA A 82 -3.37 -7.45 -17.26
C ALA A 82 -3.39 -8.81 -17.99
N ARG A 83 -4.03 -9.82 -17.40
CA ARG A 83 -4.17 -11.15 -17.97
C ARG A 83 -5.01 -11.15 -19.26
N PHE A 84 -6.19 -10.49 -19.22
CA PHE A 84 -7.09 -10.48 -20.37
C PHE A 84 -6.55 -9.67 -21.55
N ILE A 85 -5.84 -8.57 -21.26
CA ILE A 85 -5.15 -7.80 -22.31
C ILE A 85 -4.09 -8.65 -22.99
N ALA A 86 -3.24 -9.33 -22.23
CA ALA A 86 -2.17 -10.15 -22.77
C ALA A 86 -2.71 -11.34 -23.60
N SER A 87 -3.81 -11.93 -23.19
CA SER A 87 -4.50 -13.01 -23.91
C SER A 87 -5.45 -12.52 -25.01
N GLN A 88 -5.46 -11.22 -25.34
CA GLN A 88 -6.29 -10.60 -26.38
C GLN A 88 -7.81 -10.87 -26.21
N ARG A 89 -8.25 -10.95 -24.96
CA ARG A 89 -9.67 -11.14 -24.59
C ARG A 89 -10.33 -9.79 -24.36
N ASP A 90 -10.54 -9.02 -25.43
CA ASP A 90 -11.01 -7.64 -25.36
C ASP A 90 -12.36 -7.50 -24.66
N LYS A 91 -13.31 -8.43 -24.91
CA LYS A 91 -14.60 -8.45 -24.24
C LYS A 91 -14.44 -8.60 -22.71
N ASP A 92 -13.63 -9.56 -22.26
CA ASP A 92 -13.38 -9.78 -20.85
C ASP A 92 -12.66 -8.60 -20.18
N THR A 93 -11.75 -7.95 -20.91
CA THR A 93 -11.10 -6.73 -20.46
C THR A 93 -12.11 -5.62 -20.26
N HIS A 94 -12.97 -5.36 -21.23
CA HIS A 94 -14.02 -4.35 -21.15
C HIS A 94 -14.98 -4.62 -20.00
N GLU A 95 -15.49 -5.86 -19.87
CA GLU A 95 -16.38 -6.27 -18.77
C GLU A 95 -15.70 -6.10 -17.39
N THR A 96 -14.40 -6.41 -17.30
CA THR A 96 -13.63 -6.26 -16.05
C THR A 96 -13.45 -4.79 -15.67
N VAL A 97 -13.10 -3.91 -16.62
CA VAL A 97 -12.92 -2.48 -16.40
C VAL A 97 -14.24 -1.85 -15.91
N HIS A 98 -15.35 -2.11 -16.57
CA HIS A 98 -16.65 -1.56 -16.20
C HIS A 98 -17.14 -2.08 -14.85
N SER A 99 -16.99 -3.40 -14.59
CA SER A 99 -17.31 -3.97 -13.30
C SER A 99 -16.44 -3.44 -12.17
N ALA A 100 -15.15 -3.19 -12.43
CA ALA A 100 -14.22 -2.66 -11.44
C ALA A 100 -14.58 -1.22 -11.04
N ILE A 101 -14.86 -0.35 -12.02
CA ILE A 101 -15.24 1.04 -11.73
C ILE A 101 -16.58 1.10 -10.98
N LEU A 102 -17.57 0.31 -11.41
CA LEU A 102 -18.85 0.25 -10.69
C LEU A 102 -18.69 -0.31 -9.27
N LEU A 103 -17.82 -1.31 -9.10
CA LEU A 103 -17.47 -1.86 -7.80
C LEU A 103 -16.82 -0.81 -6.88
N ALA A 104 -15.91 0.00 -7.41
CA ALA A 104 -15.27 1.09 -6.68
C ALA A 104 -16.31 2.10 -6.17
N ILE A 105 -17.27 2.49 -7.01
CA ILE A 105 -18.35 3.41 -6.63
C ILE A 105 -19.23 2.79 -5.54
N VAL A 106 -19.74 1.58 -5.75
CA VAL A 106 -20.68 0.95 -4.82
C VAL A 106 -20.04 0.63 -3.48
N PHE A 107 -18.84 0.04 -3.47
CA PHE A 107 -18.11 -0.22 -2.23
C PHE A 107 -17.69 1.06 -1.53
N GLY A 108 -17.20 2.04 -2.27
CA GLY A 108 -16.88 3.35 -1.72
C GLY A 108 -18.08 4.00 -1.04
N LEU A 109 -19.25 3.96 -1.66
CA LEU A 109 -20.50 4.50 -1.09
C LEU A 109 -20.94 3.70 0.15
N ILE A 110 -20.87 2.36 0.12
CA ILE A 110 -21.18 1.53 1.27
C ILE A 110 -20.27 1.89 2.46
N PHE A 111 -18.96 1.99 2.24
CA PHE A 111 -18.01 2.38 3.29
C PHE A 111 -18.23 3.84 3.73
N ALA A 112 -18.61 4.75 2.84
CA ALA A 112 -18.95 6.11 3.21
C ALA A 112 -20.16 6.15 4.16
N VAL A 113 -21.24 5.47 3.81
CA VAL A 113 -22.46 5.42 4.65
C VAL A 113 -22.18 4.76 6.00
N ILE A 114 -21.58 3.58 6.01
CA ILE A 114 -21.24 2.86 7.25
C ILE A 114 -20.28 3.69 8.10
N GLY A 115 -19.25 4.26 7.48
CA GLY A 115 -18.23 5.01 8.19
C GLY A 115 -18.76 6.31 8.80
N VAL A 116 -19.56 7.08 8.08
CA VAL A 116 -20.17 8.31 8.61
C VAL A 116 -21.10 8.02 9.78
N THR A 117 -21.90 6.96 9.69
CA THR A 117 -22.83 6.56 10.76
C THR A 117 -22.11 5.96 11.97
N CYS A 118 -21.09 5.13 11.76
CA CYS A 118 -20.40 4.40 12.81
C CYS A 118 -19.10 5.07 13.30
N ALA A 119 -18.68 6.21 12.73
CA ALA A 119 -17.39 6.85 13.05
C ALA A 119 -17.18 7.03 14.57
N ARG A 120 -18.17 7.55 15.29
CA ARG A 120 -18.09 7.77 16.72
C ARG A 120 -17.99 6.44 17.49
N LEU A 121 -18.84 5.47 17.15
CA LEU A 121 -18.85 4.15 17.78
C LEU A 121 -17.50 3.43 17.61
N ILE A 122 -16.89 3.54 16.42
CA ILE A 122 -15.57 2.98 16.14
C ILE A 122 -14.52 3.61 17.05
N LEU A 123 -14.52 4.93 17.20
CA LEU A 123 -13.55 5.66 18.03
C LEU A 123 -13.76 5.39 19.53
N GLU A 124 -15.00 5.27 20.00
CA GLU A 124 -15.33 4.85 21.37
C GLU A 124 -14.83 3.43 21.64
N ALA A 125 -15.07 2.50 20.72
CA ALA A 125 -14.56 1.13 20.83
C ALA A 125 -13.03 1.04 20.82
N MET A 126 -12.34 2.02 20.21
CA MET A 126 -10.88 2.14 20.22
C MET A 126 -10.32 2.83 21.48
N GLY A 127 -11.18 3.30 22.37
CA GLY A 127 -10.76 4.00 23.59
C GLY A 127 -10.22 5.41 23.34
N SER A 128 -10.73 6.11 22.33
CA SER A 128 -10.31 7.50 22.07
C SER A 128 -10.69 8.40 23.22
N PRO A 129 -9.78 9.30 23.69
CA PRO A 129 -10.05 10.20 24.83
C PRO A 129 -11.22 11.16 24.57
N ASP A 130 -11.99 11.50 25.62
CA ASP A 130 -13.19 12.34 25.52
C ASP A 130 -12.91 13.75 25.01
N ASP A 131 -11.73 14.30 25.27
CA ASP A 131 -11.30 15.63 24.83
C ASP A 131 -10.93 15.69 23.34
N VAL A 132 -10.72 14.54 22.70
CA VAL A 132 -10.27 14.40 21.31
C VAL A 132 -11.36 13.78 20.42
N ILE A 133 -12.28 12.99 20.99
CA ILE A 133 -13.23 12.16 20.24
C ILE A 133 -14.12 12.94 19.26
N ASN A 134 -14.53 14.17 19.62
CA ASN A 134 -15.36 14.99 18.74
C ASN A 134 -14.61 15.45 17.50
N LEU A 135 -13.34 15.86 17.67
CA LEU A 135 -12.47 16.25 16.55
C LEU A 135 -12.15 15.04 15.68
N ALA A 136 -11.79 13.91 16.29
CA ALA A 136 -11.53 12.66 15.58
C ALA A 136 -12.76 12.16 14.81
N THR A 137 -13.97 12.26 15.39
CA THR A 137 -15.22 11.88 14.71
C THR A 137 -15.48 12.78 13.49
N THR A 138 -15.25 14.07 13.61
CA THR A 138 -15.41 15.02 12.49
C THR A 138 -14.44 14.70 11.36
N TYR A 139 -13.16 14.51 11.69
CA TYR A 139 -12.14 14.12 10.73
C TYR A 139 -12.51 12.81 10.02
N LEU A 140 -12.83 11.78 10.79
CA LEU A 140 -13.11 10.45 10.29
C LEU A 140 -14.38 10.41 9.41
N ARG A 141 -15.44 11.17 9.77
CA ARG A 141 -16.63 11.29 8.94
C ARG A 141 -16.35 11.91 7.57
N ILE A 142 -15.59 13.00 7.53
CA ILE A 142 -15.21 13.64 6.26
C ILE A 142 -14.34 12.69 5.43
N TYR A 143 -13.41 11.99 6.09
CA TYR A 143 -12.57 11.00 5.43
C TYR A 143 -13.39 9.85 4.84
N PHE A 144 -14.41 9.34 5.54
CA PHE A 144 -15.29 8.31 5.02
C PHE A 144 -16.10 8.76 3.78
N ILE A 145 -16.48 10.05 3.71
CA ILE A 145 -17.12 10.60 2.53
C ILE A 145 -16.19 10.57 1.30
N SER A 146 -14.87 10.60 1.49
CA SER A 146 -13.89 10.48 0.40
C SER A 146 -13.70 9.04 -0.14
N MET A 147 -14.20 8.00 0.54
CA MET A 147 -13.98 6.60 0.18
C MET A 147 -14.34 6.23 -1.27
N PRO A 148 -15.43 6.72 -1.87
CA PRO A 148 -15.70 6.47 -3.29
C PRO A 148 -14.58 6.97 -4.21
N PHE A 149 -14.00 8.12 -3.90
CA PHE A 149 -12.93 8.74 -4.70
C PHE A 149 -11.60 8.00 -4.51
N VAL A 150 -11.28 7.62 -3.26
CA VAL A 150 -10.13 6.76 -2.95
C VAL A 150 -10.22 5.43 -3.71
N ALA A 151 -11.38 4.78 -3.71
CA ALA A 151 -11.60 3.54 -4.44
C ALA A 151 -11.47 3.73 -5.96
N LEU A 152 -12.07 4.78 -6.51
CA LEU A 152 -12.01 5.10 -7.94
C LEU A 152 -10.58 5.35 -8.40
N TYR A 153 -9.80 6.12 -7.63
CA TYR A 153 -8.39 6.35 -7.95
C TYR A 153 -7.59 5.04 -7.92
N ASN A 154 -7.71 4.24 -6.86
CA ASN A 154 -6.94 3.00 -6.73
C ASN A 154 -7.28 1.98 -7.83
N PHE A 155 -8.56 1.82 -8.18
CA PHE A 155 -8.99 0.88 -9.21
C PHE A 155 -8.62 1.38 -10.61
N GLY A 156 -8.81 2.67 -10.88
CA GLY A 156 -8.40 3.29 -12.13
C GLY A 156 -6.88 3.23 -12.35
N ALA A 157 -6.09 3.50 -11.29
CA ALA A 157 -4.65 3.36 -11.33
C ALA A 157 -4.22 1.88 -11.57
N ALA A 158 -4.94 0.91 -11.00
CA ALA A 158 -4.70 -0.51 -11.24
C ALA A 158 -4.97 -0.90 -12.70
N ILE A 159 -6.02 -0.34 -13.32
CA ILE A 159 -6.32 -0.53 -14.75
C ILE A 159 -5.20 0.05 -15.62
N LEU A 160 -4.74 1.27 -15.34
CA LEU A 160 -3.62 1.88 -16.09
C LEU A 160 -2.32 1.10 -15.90
N ARG A 161 -2.01 0.65 -14.68
CA ARG A 161 -0.84 -0.21 -14.43
C ARG A 161 -0.93 -1.53 -15.22
N ALA A 162 -2.11 -2.09 -15.40
CA ALA A 162 -2.30 -3.33 -16.16
C ALA A 162 -1.86 -3.23 -17.62
N ILE A 163 -1.92 -2.05 -18.24
CA ILE A 163 -1.39 -1.77 -19.59
C ILE A 163 0.07 -1.28 -19.59
N GLY A 164 0.68 -1.15 -18.42
CA GLY A 164 2.06 -0.69 -18.29
C GLY A 164 2.22 0.82 -18.05
N ASP A 165 1.13 1.54 -17.89
CA ASP A 165 1.17 2.97 -17.63
C ASP A 165 1.22 3.25 -16.13
N THR A 166 2.39 3.59 -15.65
CA THR A 166 2.63 4.04 -14.27
C THR A 166 2.87 5.54 -14.16
N LYS A 167 3.06 6.22 -15.31
CA LYS A 167 3.36 7.65 -15.36
C LYS A 167 2.12 8.51 -15.13
N ARG A 168 1.01 8.20 -15.82
CA ARG A 168 -0.24 8.98 -15.67
C ARG A 168 -0.77 8.93 -14.23
N PRO A 169 -0.87 7.77 -13.54
CA PRO A 169 -1.23 7.74 -12.11
C PRO A 169 -0.32 8.57 -11.22
N LEU A 170 1.01 8.57 -11.47
CA LEU A 170 1.95 9.42 -10.74
C LEU A 170 1.65 10.92 -10.95
N ILE A 171 1.42 11.34 -12.19
CA ILE A 171 1.10 12.75 -12.50
C ILE A 171 -0.20 13.17 -11.80
N PHE A 172 -1.23 12.32 -11.81
CA PHE A 172 -2.49 12.62 -11.13
C PHE A 172 -2.33 12.71 -9.61
N LEU A 173 -1.47 11.87 -9.04
CA LEU A 173 -1.11 11.93 -7.63
C LEU A 173 -0.36 13.23 -7.28
N ILE A 174 0.59 13.67 -8.13
CA ILE A 174 1.30 14.95 -7.93
C ILE A 174 0.32 16.11 -7.94
N VAL A 175 -0.58 16.17 -8.92
CA VAL A 175 -1.59 17.25 -9.02
C VAL A 175 -2.48 17.24 -7.78
N ALA A 176 -3.00 16.08 -7.39
CA ALA A 176 -3.85 15.94 -6.21
C ALA A 176 -3.10 16.33 -4.91
N GLY A 177 -1.84 15.91 -4.77
CA GLY A 177 -1.02 16.24 -3.61
C GLY A 177 -0.70 17.73 -3.49
N VAL A 178 -0.41 18.40 -4.62
CA VAL A 178 -0.24 19.86 -4.62
C VAL A 178 -1.53 20.57 -4.21
N VAL A 179 -2.68 20.14 -4.74
CA VAL A 179 -4.00 20.66 -4.33
C VAL A 179 -4.23 20.42 -2.83
N ASN A 180 -3.93 19.22 -2.32
CA ASN A 180 -4.05 18.89 -0.90
C ASN A 180 -3.24 19.86 -0.03
N VAL A 181 -1.94 20.04 -0.31
CA VAL A 181 -1.08 20.93 0.49
C VAL A 181 -1.56 22.38 0.45
N ILE A 182 -1.92 22.90 -0.72
CA ILE A 182 -2.46 24.26 -0.84
C ILE A 182 -3.75 24.43 -0.05
N LEU A 183 -4.69 23.49 -0.18
CA LEU A 183 -5.97 23.56 0.54
C LEU A 183 -5.80 23.35 2.04
N ASN A 184 -4.86 22.53 2.50
CA ASN A 184 -4.52 22.40 3.91
C ASN A 184 -4.10 23.75 4.51
N LEU A 185 -3.19 24.46 3.84
CA LEU A 185 -2.75 25.78 4.28
C LEU A 185 -3.93 26.78 4.31
N ILE A 186 -4.78 26.79 3.29
CA ILE A 186 -5.93 27.70 3.22
C ILE A 186 -6.96 27.36 4.31
N PHE A 187 -7.38 26.10 4.42
CA PHE A 187 -8.45 25.71 5.35
C PHE A 187 -8.01 25.79 6.81
N VAL A 188 -6.78 25.40 7.12
CA VAL A 188 -6.28 25.39 8.50
C VAL A 188 -5.82 26.79 8.94
N ILE A 189 -5.06 27.51 8.11
CA ILE A 189 -4.47 28.80 8.50
C ILE A 189 -5.45 29.96 8.28
N VAL A 190 -6.05 30.05 7.09
CA VAL A 190 -6.90 31.18 6.73
C VAL A 190 -8.32 31.02 7.32
N PHE A 191 -8.94 29.86 7.08
CA PHE A 191 -10.31 29.62 7.56
C PHE A 191 -10.38 29.05 8.97
N LYS A 192 -9.24 28.64 9.58
CA LYS A 192 -9.15 28.11 10.94
C LYS A 192 -10.08 26.93 11.20
N MET A 193 -10.19 26.03 10.19
CA MET A 193 -11.12 24.90 10.22
C MET A 193 -10.58 23.68 11.00
N ASP A 194 -9.37 23.79 11.56
CA ASP A 194 -8.75 22.74 12.37
C ASP A 194 -8.69 21.38 11.63
N VAL A 195 -8.99 20.26 12.29
CA VAL A 195 -8.99 18.90 11.67
C VAL A 195 -9.97 18.76 10.51
N ALA A 196 -11.08 19.50 10.54
CA ALA A 196 -12.05 19.50 9.45
C ALA A 196 -11.44 20.06 8.16
N GLY A 197 -10.58 21.08 8.28
CA GLY A 197 -9.85 21.67 7.14
C GLY A 197 -8.94 20.67 6.45
N VAL A 198 -8.18 19.90 7.22
CA VAL A 198 -7.28 18.86 6.67
C VAL A 198 -8.08 17.73 6.01
N ALA A 199 -9.16 17.28 6.66
CA ALA A 199 -10.02 16.24 6.09
C ALA A 199 -10.67 16.69 4.78
N LEU A 200 -11.12 17.96 4.67
CA LEU A 200 -11.68 18.53 3.45
C LEU A 200 -10.62 18.71 2.35
N ALA A 201 -9.40 19.08 2.70
CA ALA A 201 -8.30 19.15 1.75
C ALA A 201 -7.98 17.77 1.16
N THR A 202 -7.92 16.73 2.01
CA THR A 202 -7.74 15.34 1.57
C THR A 202 -8.91 14.86 0.71
N PHE A 203 -10.16 15.14 1.13
CA PHE A 203 -11.36 14.85 0.33
C PHE A 203 -11.27 15.46 -1.07
N THR A 204 -10.90 16.75 -1.15
CA THR A 204 -10.80 17.45 -2.43
C THR A 204 -9.69 16.91 -3.31
N ALA A 205 -8.54 16.55 -2.71
CA ALA A 205 -7.42 15.93 -3.41
C ALA A 205 -7.82 14.57 -4.01
N GLU A 206 -8.50 13.72 -3.25
CA GLU A 206 -9.01 12.43 -3.71
C GLU A 206 -10.07 12.59 -4.82
N LEU A 207 -10.95 13.59 -4.70
CA LEU A 207 -11.90 13.95 -5.76
C LEU A 207 -11.18 14.34 -7.05
N VAL A 208 -10.16 15.21 -6.97
CA VAL A 208 -9.36 15.64 -8.13
C VAL A 208 -8.66 14.44 -8.77
N SER A 209 -7.98 13.59 -8.00
CA SER A 209 -7.30 12.42 -8.53
C SER A 209 -8.26 11.45 -9.21
N SER A 210 -9.43 11.22 -8.62
CA SER A 210 -10.47 10.35 -9.19
C SER A 210 -11.06 10.91 -10.49
N ILE A 211 -11.30 12.22 -10.57
CA ILE A 211 -11.77 12.88 -11.81
C ILE A 211 -10.72 12.73 -12.92
N LEU A 212 -9.46 12.97 -12.61
CA LEU A 212 -8.36 12.87 -13.58
C LEU A 212 -8.23 11.45 -14.13
N ILE A 213 -8.31 10.43 -13.28
CA ILE A 213 -8.15 9.04 -13.70
C ILE A 213 -9.36 8.56 -14.51
N ILE A 214 -10.58 8.90 -14.10
CA ILE A 214 -11.80 8.54 -14.84
C ILE A 214 -11.82 9.24 -16.20
N ASN A 215 -11.51 10.54 -16.26
CA ASN A 215 -11.40 11.27 -17.53
C ASN A 215 -10.32 10.64 -18.46
N CYS A 216 -9.21 10.17 -17.89
CA CYS A 216 -8.18 9.46 -18.63
C CYS A 216 -8.72 8.15 -19.24
N LEU A 217 -9.46 7.33 -18.46
CA LEU A 217 -10.06 6.08 -18.93
C LEU A 217 -11.15 6.31 -19.97
N MET A 218 -11.92 7.38 -19.85
CA MET A 218 -12.97 7.76 -20.84
C MET A 218 -12.38 8.26 -22.16
N LYS A 219 -11.20 8.89 -22.14
CA LYS A 219 -10.56 9.45 -23.35
C LYS A 219 -9.64 8.49 -24.06
N THR A 220 -9.29 7.37 -23.46
CA THR A 220 -8.42 6.38 -24.12
C THR A 220 -9.13 5.69 -25.28
N SER A 221 -8.40 5.41 -26.36
CA SER A 221 -8.89 4.66 -27.53
C SER A 221 -8.52 3.16 -27.48
N THR A 222 -8.06 2.68 -26.34
CA THR A 222 -7.61 1.29 -26.14
C THR A 222 -8.73 0.42 -25.55
N VAL A 223 -8.47 -0.88 -25.37
CA VAL A 223 -9.42 -1.86 -24.82
C VAL A 223 -9.88 -1.56 -23.38
N ILE A 224 -9.16 -0.67 -22.66
CA ILE A 224 -9.54 -0.22 -21.31
C ILE A 224 -10.45 1.02 -21.33
N HIS A 225 -10.95 1.42 -22.51
CA HIS A 225 -11.89 2.53 -22.61
C HIS A 225 -13.09 2.34 -21.68
N LEU A 226 -13.40 3.38 -20.93
CA LEU A 226 -14.54 3.41 -20.03
C LEU A 226 -15.71 4.16 -20.69
N ASP A 227 -16.80 3.44 -20.93
CA ASP A 227 -18.08 4.03 -21.30
C ASP A 227 -19.00 4.07 -20.08
N ILE A 228 -19.33 5.27 -19.61
CA ILE A 228 -20.18 5.44 -18.42
C ILE A 228 -21.58 4.84 -18.63
N HIS A 229 -22.08 4.86 -19.87
CA HIS A 229 -23.40 4.32 -20.19
C HIS A 229 -23.42 2.77 -20.26
N ALA A 230 -22.25 2.15 -20.38
CA ALA A 230 -22.09 0.70 -20.42
C ALA A 230 -21.71 0.10 -19.04
N LEU A 231 -21.77 0.90 -17.97
CA LEU A 231 -21.46 0.41 -16.62
C LEU A 231 -22.45 -0.70 -16.20
N LYS A 232 -21.91 -1.88 -16.00
CA LYS A 232 -22.70 -3.07 -15.61
C LYS A 232 -21.85 -4.00 -14.73
N PHE A 233 -22.49 -4.61 -13.73
CA PHE A 233 -21.87 -5.70 -13.00
C PHE A 233 -21.87 -6.99 -13.81
N HIS A 234 -20.70 -7.51 -14.11
CA HIS A 234 -20.49 -8.84 -14.62
C HIS A 234 -20.10 -9.75 -13.44
N LYS A 235 -21.04 -10.55 -12.96
CA LYS A 235 -20.91 -11.36 -11.73
C LYS A 235 -19.63 -12.20 -11.70
N ASP A 236 -19.28 -12.83 -12.82
CA ASP A 236 -18.07 -13.63 -12.96
C ASP A 236 -16.78 -12.80 -12.76
N LYS A 237 -16.74 -11.56 -13.28
CA LYS A 237 -15.60 -10.65 -13.13
C LYS A 237 -15.48 -10.13 -11.70
N VAL A 238 -16.61 -9.75 -11.11
CA VAL A 238 -16.68 -9.31 -9.71
C VAL A 238 -16.16 -10.41 -8.77
N ILE A 239 -16.64 -11.66 -8.93
CA ILE A 239 -16.17 -12.79 -8.12
C ILE A 239 -14.66 -13.02 -8.29
N GLN A 240 -14.14 -12.92 -9.52
CA GLN A 240 -12.70 -13.06 -9.77
C GLN A 240 -11.89 -11.94 -9.14
N ILE A 241 -12.35 -10.67 -9.21
CA ILE A 241 -11.71 -9.53 -8.52
C ILE A 241 -11.64 -9.80 -7.01
N PHE A 242 -12.74 -10.22 -6.40
CA PHE A 242 -12.77 -10.53 -4.96
C PHE A 242 -11.87 -11.71 -4.59
N LYS A 243 -11.86 -12.77 -5.40
CA LYS A 243 -11.04 -13.97 -5.13
C LYS A 243 -9.55 -13.65 -5.05
N ILE A 244 -9.08 -12.64 -5.78
CA ILE A 244 -7.68 -12.21 -5.75
C ILE A 244 -7.50 -11.03 -4.79
N GLY A 245 -8.36 -10.03 -4.87
CA GLY A 245 -8.19 -8.76 -4.19
C GLY A 245 -8.55 -8.80 -2.70
N LEU A 246 -9.62 -9.51 -2.32
CA LEU A 246 -10.02 -9.55 -0.91
C LEU A 246 -8.98 -10.21 0.00
N PRO A 247 -8.38 -11.37 -0.35
CA PRO A 247 -7.29 -11.91 0.46
C PRO A 247 -6.08 -10.97 0.52
N ALA A 248 -5.79 -10.22 -0.55
CA ALA A 248 -4.70 -9.25 -0.55
C ALA A 248 -4.96 -8.08 0.42
N GLY A 249 -6.18 -7.55 0.44
CA GLY A 249 -6.58 -6.49 1.37
C GLY A 249 -6.63 -6.95 2.83
N LEU A 250 -7.20 -8.14 3.08
CA LEU A 250 -7.24 -8.74 4.42
C LEU A 250 -5.82 -9.00 4.96
N GLN A 251 -4.88 -9.43 4.12
CA GLN A 251 -3.49 -9.58 4.54
C GLN A 251 -2.93 -8.26 5.07
N GLY A 252 -3.11 -7.14 4.36
CA GLY A 252 -2.65 -5.81 4.80
C GLY A 252 -3.29 -5.38 6.12
N ALA A 253 -4.59 -5.61 6.29
CA ALA A 253 -5.32 -5.30 7.52
C ALA A 253 -4.77 -6.10 8.73
N ILE A 254 -4.53 -7.41 8.56
CA ILE A 254 -4.03 -8.26 9.65
C ILE A 254 -2.56 -7.93 9.97
N PHE A 255 -1.74 -7.57 8.97
CA PHE A 255 -0.39 -7.04 9.22
C PHE A 255 -0.42 -5.79 10.12
N SER A 256 -1.37 -4.88 9.89
CA SER A 256 -1.54 -3.69 10.73
C SER A 256 -1.88 -4.06 12.18
N ILE A 257 -2.76 -5.04 12.39
CA ILE A 257 -3.09 -5.54 13.75
C ILE A 257 -1.86 -6.17 14.42
N SER A 258 -1.10 -7.01 13.70
CA SER A 258 0.14 -7.60 14.23
C SER A 258 1.15 -6.53 14.65
N ASN A 259 1.30 -5.47 13.85
CA ASN A 259 2.20 -4.38 14.18
C ASN A 259 1.78 -3.61 15.44
N ILE A 260 0.46 -3.49 15.72
CA ILE A 260 -0.04 -2.88 16.97
C ILE A 260 0.40 -3.71 18.18
N LEU A 261 0.31 -5.04 18.12
CA LEU A 261 0.75 -5.91 19.21
C LEU A 261 2.25 -5.78 19.48
N ILE A 262 3.06 -5.69 18.42
CA ILE A 262 4.51 -5.49 18.56
C ILE A 262 4.81 -4.11 19.15
N GLN A 263 4.10 -3.08 18.68
CA GLN A 263 4.25 -1.72 19.21
C GLN A 263 3.92 -1.64 20.70
N SER A 264 2.91 -2.40 21.17
CA SER A 264 2.59 -2.50 22.59
C SER A 264 3.77 -3.04 23.40
N SER A 265 4.51 -4.01 22.89
CA SER A 265 5.73 -4.53 23.53
C SER A 265 6.87 -3.51 23.53
N ILE A 266 7.02 -2.72 22.48
CA ILE A 266 8.00 -1.62 22.43
C ILE A 266 7.65 -0.54 23.44
N ASN A 267 6.37 -0.24 23.62
CA ASN A 267 5.89 0.77 24.55
C ASN A 267 6.27 0.47 26.02
N SER A 268 6.49 -0.80 26.40
CA SER A 268 6.93 -1.18 27.74
C SER A 268 8.33 -0.67 28.10
N PHE A 269 9.14 -0.25 27.11
CA PHE A 269 10.47 0.34 27.33
C PHE A 269 10.47 1.85 27.57
N GLY A 270 9.30 2.47 27.59
CA GLY A 270 9.14 3.89 27.93
C GLY A 270 9.13 4.83 26.70
N SER A 271 8.82 6.09 26.99
CA SER A 271 8.55 7.12 25.95
C SER A 271 9.76 7.44 25.05
N ILE A 272 10.97 7.37 25.59
CA ILE A 272 12.19 7.64 24.82
C ILE A 272 12.40 6.56 23.76
N ALA A 273 12.25 5.27 24.12
CA ALA A 273 12.32 4.16 23.19
C ALA A 273 11.20 4.26 22.14
N MET A 274 9.98 4.63 22.55
CA MET A 274 8.87 4.87 21.63
C MET A 274 9.18 5.96 20.61
N ALA A 275 9.77 7.07 21.02
CA ALA A 275 10.13 8.18 20.14
C ALA A 275 11.18 7.76 19.10
N GLY A 276 12.25 7.07 19.51
CA GLY A 276 13.26 6.53 18.62
C GLY A 276 12.69 5.53 17.62
N ASN A 277 11.82 4.63 18.10
CA ASN A 277 11.15 3.65 17.24
C ASN A 277 10.19 4.29 16.22
N ALA A 278 9.46 5.34 16.61
CA ALA A 278 8.55 6.04 15.70
C ALA A 278 9.34 6.76 14.58
N ALA A 279 10.45 7.42 14.93
CA ALA A 279 11.32 8.07 13.97
C ALA A 279 11.93 7.05 12.98
N ALA A 280 12.49 5.95 13.48
CA ALA A 280 13.02 4.87 12.65
C ALA A 280 11.95 4.25 11.75
N GLY A 281 10.74 3.99 12.27
CA GLY A 281 9.61 3.46 11.50
C GLY A 281 9.18 4.37 10.34
N SER A 282 9.28 5.69 10.51
CA SER A 282 9.03 6.64 9.41
C SER A 282 10.05 6.49 8.30
N LEU A 283 11.34 6.32 8.65
CA LEU A 283 12.43 6.10 7.67
C LEU A 283 12.31 4.74 6.96
N GLU A 284 11.96 3.67 7.71
CA GLU A 284 11.65 2.35 7.15
C GLU A 284 10.55 2.42 6.08
N GLY A 285 9.56 3.27 6.28
CA GLY A 285 8.45 3.48 5.35
C GLY A 285 8.90 3.87 3.94
N PHE A 286 9.92 4.72 3.80
CA PHE A 286 10.47 5.12 2.49
C PHE A 286 11.15 3.95 1.77
N VAL A 287 11.92 3.14 2.49
CA VAL A 287 12.54 1.93 1.94
C VAL A 287 11.48 0.92 1.51
N TYR A 288 10.48 0.70 2.37
CA TYR A 288 9.38 -0.23 2.08
C TYR A 288 8.58 0.16 0.84
N GLN A 289 8.20 1.43 0.70
CA GLN A 289 7.46 1.90 -0.49
C GLN A 289 8.25 1.72 -1.78
N SER A 290 9.56 1.88 -1.73
CA SER A 290 10.43 1.63 -2.86
C SER A 290 10.45 0.14 -3.25
N MET A 291 10.50 -0.77 -2.28
CA MET A 291 10.41 -2.22 -2.54
C MET A 291 9.02 -2.66 -2.99
N ASN A 292 7.96 -2.05 -2.45
CA ASN A 292 6.58 -2.32 -2.84
C ASN A 292 6.29 -2.01 -4.32
N ALA A 293 6.98 -1.02 -4.90
CA ALA A 293 6.91 -0.76 -6.33
C ALA A 293 7.36 -1.96 -7.19
N ILE A 294 8.38 -2.69 -6.73
CA ILE A 294 8.89 -3.89 -7.41
C ILE A 294 7.88 -5.06 -7.25
N TYR A 295 7.27 -5.19 -6.07
CA TYR A 295 6.15 -6.11 -5.87
C TYR A 295 5.02 -5.87 -6.88
N GLN A 296 4.58 -4.62 -7.05
CA GLN A 296 3.52 -4.26 -8.01
C GLN A 296 3.93 -4.55 -9.46
N ALA A 297 5.18 -4.31 -9.82
CA ALA A 297 5.73 -4.71 -11.12
C ALA A 297 5.68 -6.23 -11.28
N CYS A 298 6.12 -7.00 -10.28
CA CYS A 298 6.09 -8.45 -10.31
C CYS A 298 4.66 -8.99 -10.52
N VAL A 299 3.66 -8.44 -9.83
CA VAL A 299 2.24 -8.79 -10.02
C VAL A 299 1.81 -8.60 -11.48
N THR A 300 2.06 -7.41 -12.03
CA THR A 300 1.57 -7.03 -13.36
C THR A 300 2.27 -7.81 -14.48
N PHE A 301 3.61 -7.87 -14.45
CA PHE A 301 4.39 -8.60 -15.44
C PHE A 301 4.12 -10.10 -15.40
N THR A 302 4.00 -10.70 -14.20
CA THR A 302 3.62 -12.11 -14.05
C THR A 302 2.24 -12.37 -14.63
N SER A 303 1.27 -11.49 -14.35
CA SER A 303 -0.11 -11.65 -14.81
C SER A 303 -0.22 -11.58 -16.34
N GLN A 304 0.49 -10.65 -16.99
CA GLN A 304 0.51 -10.57 -18.45
C GLN A 304 1.18 -11.79 -19.08
N ASN A 305 2.35 -12.21 -18.57
CA ASN A 305 3.06 -13.36 -19.13
C ASN A 305 2.34 -14.70 -18.84
N TYR A 306 1.60 -14.79 -17.74
CA TYR A 306 0.69 -15.90 -17.51
C TYR A 306 -0.50 -15.90 -18.49
N GLY A 307 -1.01 -14.72 -18.86
CA GLY A 307 -2.07 -14.59 -19.85
C GLY A 307 -1.74 -15.17 -21.22
N ILE A 308 -0.45 -15.11 -21.63
CA ILE A 308 0.06 -15.73 -22.88
C ILE A 308 0.64 -17.13 -22.67
N ASN A 309 0.50 -17.70 -21.47
CA ASN A 309 1.00 -19.03 -21.10
C ASN A 309 2.54 -19.20 -21.22
N ASP A 310 3.32 -18.12 -21.06
CA ASP A 310 4.78 -18.17 -21.11
C ASP A 310 5.39 -18.41 -19.72
N ARG A 311 5.51 -19.68 -19.35
CA ARG A 311 6.09 -20.13 -18.10
C ARG A 311 7.52 -19.65 -17.88
N LYS A 312 8.35 -19.69 -18.94
CA LYS A 312 9.77 -19.29 -18.83
C LYS A 312 9.91 -17.81 -18.51
N ARG A 313 9.05 -16.99 -19.11
CA ARG A 313 9.04 -15.55 -18.83
C ARG A 313 8.53 -15.24 -17.44
N VAL A 314 7.51 -15.94 -16.96
CA VAL A 314 7.03 -15.81 -15.55
C VAL A 314 8.16 -16.08 -14.56
N ASP A 315 8.91 -17.17 -14.74
CA ASP A 315 10.07 -17.48 -13.89
C ASP A 315 11.15 -16.39 -13.95
N ARG A 316 11.41 -15.88 -15.15
CA ARG A 316 12.40 -14.81 -15.36
C ARG A 316 11.96 -13.49 -14.74
N VAL A 317 10.66 -13.15 -14.79
CA VAL A 317 10.10 -11.98 -14.08
C VAL A 317 10.37 -12.08 -12.59
N LEU A 318 10.04 -13.22 -11.97
CA LEU A 318 10.28 -13.43 -10.54
C LEU A 318 11.78 -13.28 -10.20
N THR A 319 12.66 -13.94 -10.94
CA THR A 319 14.12 -13.88 -10.69
C THR A 319 14.65 -12.45 -10.81
N LEU A 320 14.23 -11.70 -11.84
CA LEU A 320 14.65 -10.31 -12.02
C LEU A 320 14.10 -9.40 -10.91
N CYS A 321 12.83 -9.56 -10.54
CA CYS A 321 12.24 -8.78 -9.45
C CYS A 321 12.92 -9.07 -8.10
N ILE A 322 13.28 -10.33 -7.81
CA ILE A 322 14.11 -10.69 -6.63
C ILE A 322 15.47 -9.97 -6.70
N GLY A 323 16.15 -10.00 -7.85
CA GLY A 323 17.42 -9.30 -8.01
C GLY A 323 17.29 -7.78 -7.80
N ILE A 324 16.28 -7.15 -8.41
CA ILE A 324 16.05 -5.71 -8.30
C ILE A 324 15.70 -5.33 -6.85
N VAL A 325 14.78 -6.05 -6.19
CA VAL A 325 14.40 -5.73 -4.81
C VAL A 325 15.54 -5.96 -3.83
N THR A 326 16.44 -6.91 -4.11
CA THR A 326 17.67 -7.11 -3.34
C THR A 326 18.57 -5.88 -3.43
N VAL A 327 18.84 -5.41 -4.65
CA VAL A 327 19.68 -4.22 -4.85
C VAL A 327 19.03 -2.98 -4.22
N VAL A 328 17.74 -2.75 -4.45
CA VAL A 328 17.01 -1.61 -3.89
C VAL A 328 16.98 -1.67 -2.36
N GLY A 329 16.65 -2.82 -1.78
CA GLY A 329 16.60 -3.00 -0.32
C GLY A 329 17.98 -2.86 0.33
N LEU A 330 19.03 -3.45 -0.26
CA LEU A 330 20.40 -3.29 0.23
C LEU A 330 20.89 -1.85 0.12
N VAL A 331 20.72 -1.22 -1.04
CA VAL A 331 21.23 0.15 -1.25
C VAL A 331 20.47 1.14 -0.36
N LEU A 332 19.14 1.17 -0.42
CA LEU A 332 18.35 2.13 0.36
C LEU A 332 18.39 1.80 1.85
N GLY A 333 18.31 0.52 2.23
CA GLY A 333 18.36 0.12 3.63
C GLY A 333 19.69 0.46 4.30
N ASN A 334 20.82 0.20 3.63
CA ASN A 334 22.13 0.57 4.16
C ASN A 334 22.40 2.07 4.12
N LEU A 335 21.88 2.80 3.11
CA LEU A 335 21.96 4.27 3.10
C LEU A 335 21.21 4.86 4.30
N VAL A 336 19.99 4.41 4.56
CA VAL A 336 19.21 4.87 5.73
C VAL A 336 19.92 4.52 7.03
N TYR A 337 20.53 3.33 7.14
CA TYR A 337 21.30 2.94 8.31
C TYR A 337 22.58 3.77 8.48
N PHE A 338 23.32 4.02 7.40
CA PHE A 338 24.57 4.79 7.45
C PHE A 338 24.36 6.25 7.88
N PHE A 339 23.25 6.86 7.44
CA PHE A 339 22.85 8.22 7.82
C PHE A 339 21.79 8.23 8.94
N ALA A 340 21.70 7.16 9.74
CA ALA A 340 20.63 6.99 10.73
C ALA A 340 20.57 8.14 11.73
N ASP A 341 21.71 8.54 12.30
CA ASP A 341 21.76 9.59 13.32
C ASP A 341 21.30 10.94 12.78
N GLU A 342 21.73 11.32 11.57
CA GLU A 342 21.33 12.55 10.90
C GLU A 342 19.85 12.55 10.55
N LEU A 343 19.36 11.42 10.02
CA LEU A 343 17.96 11.29 9.61
C LEU A 343 17.01 11.26 10.82
N ILE A 344 17.37 10.56 11.90
CA ILE A 344 16.57 10.50 13.12
C ILE A 344 16.54 11.87 13.82
N ARG A 345 17.62 12.66 13.76
CA ARG A 345 17.68 14.03 14.30
C ARG A 345 16.65 14.97 13.69
N ILE A 346 16.15 14.69 12.49
CA ILE A 346 15.03 15.45 11.90
C ILE A 346 13.75 15.31 12.75
N TYR A 347 13.59 14.18 13.44
CA TYR A 347 12.40 13.84 14.22
C TYR A 347 12.56 14.11 15.73
N THR A 348 13.77 13.91 16.29
CA THR A 348 14.06 14.07 17.70
C THR A 348 15.49 14.50 17.95
N THR A 349 15.69 15.34 18.98
CA THR A 349 17.02 15.78 19.43
C THR A 349 17.52 14.99 20.63
N ASP A 350 16.71 14.10 21.21
CA ASP A 350 17.10 13.27 22.34
C ASP A 350 18.10 12.19 21.90
N VAL A 351 19.28 12.20 22.53
CA VAL A 351 20.41 11.29 22.18
C VAL A 351 20.04 9.82 22.43
N HIS A 352 19.26 9.52 23.47
CA HIS A 352 18.85 8.16 23.79
C HIS A 352 17.79 7.67 22.78
N ALA A 353 16.86 8.54 22.37
CA ALA A 353 15.90 8.21 21.33
C ALA A 353 16.59 7.95 19.98
N ILE A 354 17.63 8.74 19.64
CA ILE A 354 18.45 8.51 18.44
C ILE A 354 19.13 7.14 18.51
N ALA A 355 19.72 6.78 19.64
CA ALA A 355 20.37 5.48 19.83
C ALA A 355 19.39 4.30 19.64
N TYR A 356 18.19 4.37 20.22
CA TYR A 356 17.15 3.35 20.02
C TYR A 356 16.69 3.25 18.56
N GLY A 357 16.53 4.38 17.89
CA GLY A 357 16.17 4.41 16.48
C GLY A 357 17.26 3.82 15.59
N HIS A 358 18.53 4.18 15.83
CA HIS A 358 19.70 3.64 15.13
C HIS A 358 19.78 2.10 15.27
N GLU A 359 19.62 1.60 16.51
CA GLU A 359 19.61 0.17 16.77
C GLU A 359 18.49 -0.55 16.03
N ARG A 360 17.27 0.00 16.01
CA ARG A 360 16.17 -0.53 15.22
C ARG A 360 16.48 -0.61 13.73
N LEU A 361 17.05 0.46 13.15
CA LEU A 361 17.41 0.51 11.74
C LEU A 361 18.46 -0.56 11.36
N LEU A 362 19.40 -0.89 12.27
CA LEU A 362 20.35 -1.97 12.07
C LEU A 362 19.64 -3.32 11.83
N TYR A 363 18.72 -3.68 12.72
CA TYR A 363 18.03 -4.96 12.65
C TYR A 363 16.99 -5.05 11.53
N ILE A 364 16.40 -3.94 11.12
CA ILE A 364 15.31 -3.91 10.16
C ILE A 364 15.79 -3.48 8.77
N CYS A 365 16.42 -2.30 8.63
CA CYS A 365 16.77 -1.75 7.33
C CYS A 365 17.90 -2.50 6.64
N VAL A 366 18.90 -2.97 7.36
CA VAL A 366 20.03 -3.72 6.76
C VAL A 366 19.56 -5.01 6.09
N PRO A 367 18.78 -5.90 6.75
CA PRO A 367 18.24 -7.11 6.12
C PRO A 367 16.89 -6.89 5.40
N TYR A 368 16.44 -5.65 5.15
CA TYR A 368 15.09 -5.37 4.65
C TYR A 368 14.80 -5.97 3.26
N PHE A 369 15.83 -6.20 2.46
CA PHE A 369 15.71 -6.90 1.18
C PHE A 369 15.06 -8.29 1.31
N ILE A 370 15.18 -8.96 2.48
CA ILE A 370 14.53 -10.25 2.75
C ILE A 370 13.00 -10.09 2.82
N CYS A 371 12.51 -9.00 3.44
CA CYS A 371 11.10 -8.63 3.38
C CYS A 371 10.65 -8.42 1.92
N GLY A 372 11.48 -7.75 1.13
CA GLY A 372 11.26 -7.57 -0.30
C GLY A 372 11.15 -8.89 -1.07
N TRP A 373 11.95 -9.91 -0.74
CA TRP A 373 11.81 -11.25 -1.33
C TRP A 373 10.44 -11.86 -1.03
N MET A 374 10.04 -11.79 0.23
CA MET A 374 8.73 -12.28 0.66
C MET A 374 7.60 -11.65 -0.17
N ASP A 375 7.60 -10.32 -0.30
CA ASP A 375 6.58 -9.58 -1.04
C ASP A 375 6.60 -9.87 -2.54
N VAL A 376 7.77 -9.91 -3.17
CA VAL A 376 7.91 -10.19 -4.61
C VAL A 376 7.42 -11.60 -4.96
N ILE A 377 7.71 -12.61 -4.14
CA ILE A 377 7.21 -13.98 -4.36
C ILE A 377 5.67 -14.01 -4.23
N VAL A 378 5.11 -13.33 -3.23
CA VAL A 378 3.65 -13.14 -3.10
C VAL A 378 3.09 -12.43 -4.34
N GLY A 379 3.78 -11.42 -4.87
CA GLY A 379 3.42 -10.72 -6.10
C GLY A 379 3.31 -11.65 -7.30
N SER A 380 4.28 -12.53 -7.47
CA SER A 380 4.24 -13.54 -8.55
C SER A 380 3.08 -14.54 -8.35
N LEU A 381 2.84 -15.02 -7.14
CA LEU A 381 1.71 -15.90 -6.84
C LEU A 381 0.36 -15.24 -7.14
N ARG A 382 0.20 -13.96 -6.79
CA ARG A 382 -1.00 -13.19 -7.11
C ARG A 382 -1.16 -12.98 -8.61
N GLY A 383 -0.08 -12.70 -9.32
CA GLY A 383 -0.05 -12.61 -10.77
C GLY A 383 -0.51 -13.90 -11.46
N LEU A 384 -0.20 -15.07 -10.88
CA LEU A 384 -0.74 -16.36 -11.31
C LEU A 384 -2.22 -16.58 -10.92
N GLY A 385 -2.80 -15.71 -10.09
CA GLY A 385 -4.19 -15.79 -9.63
C GLY A 385 -4.37 -16.46 -8.26
N TYR A 386 -3.29 -16.84 -7.59
CA TYR A 386 -3.35 -17.40 -6.24
C TYR A 386 -3.13 -16.29 -5.20
N SER A 387 -4.16 -15.92 -4.45
CA SER A 387 -4.07 -14.87 -3.44
C SER A 387 -4.34 -15.37 -2.01
N THR A 388 -5.25 -16.34 -1.86
CA THR A 388 -5.61 -16.89 -0.55
C THR A 388 -4.48 -17.67 0.10
N ILE A 389 -3.79 -18.53 -0.66
CA ILE A 389 -2.70 -19.36 -0.11
C ILE A 389 -1.52 -18.47 0.36
N PRO A 390 -0.97 -17.54 -0.45
CA PRO A 390 0.08 -16.65 0.03
C PRO A 390 -0.38 -15.75 1.19
N MET A 391 -1.64 -15.33 1.25
CA MET A 391 -2.18 -14.63 2.41
C MET A 391 -2.03 -15.50 3.68
N ILE A 392 -2.49 -16.75 3.66
CA ILE A 392 -2.41 -17.66 4.82
C ILE A 392 -0.96 -17.88 5.23
N VAL A 393 -0.05 -18.13 4.28
CA VAL A 393 1.39 -18.31 4.55
C VAL A 393 1.99 -17.06 5.19
N SER A 394 1.65 -15.86 4.70
CA SER A 394 2.10 -14.59 5.30
C SER A 394 1.54 -14.39 6.71
N LEU A 395 0.26 -14.71 6.93
CA LEU A 395 -0.37 -14.55 8.24
C LEU A 395 0.23 -15.47 9.29
N ILE A 396 0.50 -16.72 8.94
CA ILE A 396 1.15 -17.67 9.84
C ILE A 396 2.63 -17.29 10.03
N GLY A 397 3.36 -17.06 8.95
CA GLY A 397 4.78 -16.81 8.96
C GLY A 397 5.16 -15.43 9.53
N ALA A 398 4.71 -14.34 8.88
CA ALA A 398 5.12 -13.01 9.29
C ALA A 398 4.37 -12.47 10.51
N CYS A 399 3.07 -12.77 10.67
CA CYS A 399 2.30 -12.31 11.82
C CYS A 399 2.31 -13.33 12.96
N GLY A 400 1.89 -14.57 12.70
CA GLY A 400 1.73 -15.61 13.73
C GLY A 400 3.03 -15.95 14.44
N LEU A 401 4.11 -16.21 13.69
CA LEU A 401 5.42 -16.50 14.31
C LEU A 401 5.97 -15.30 15.10
N ARG A 402 5.70 -14.07 14.65
CA ARG A 402 6.13 -12.86 15.36
C ARG A 402 5.35 -12.66 16.66
N VAL A 403 4.06 -12.89 16.66
CA VAL A 403 3.25 -12.88 17.89
C VAL A 403 3.72 -13.99 18.84
N LEU A 404 3.96 -15.20 18.31
CA LEU A 404 4.51 -16.30 19.11
C LEU A 404 5.87 -15.95 19.71
N TRP A 405 6.74 -15.27 18.95
CA TRP A 405 8.03 -14.79 19.45
C TRP A 405 7.87 -13.82 20.64
N ILE A 406 6.94 -12.89 20.55
CA ILE A 406 6.63 -11.96 21.66
C ILE A 406 6.12 -12.70 22.90
N LEU A 407 5.29 -13.73 22.69
CA LEU A 407 4.71 -14.51 23.81
C LEU A 407 5.69 -15.53 24.41
N THR A 408 6.81 -15.84 23.75
CA THR A 408 7.78 -16.83 24.20
C THR A 408 9.16 -16.23 24.39
N ILE A 409 9.92 -16.04 23.32
CA ILE A 409 11.34 -15.63 23.35
C ILE A 409 11.50 -14.27 24.04
N PHE A 410 10.64 -13.31 23.74
CA PHE A 410 10.68 -11.99 24.38
C PHE A 410 10.41 -12.04 25.89
N GLN A 411 9.67 -13.01 26.39
CA GLN A 411 9.44 -13.18 27.81
C GLN A 411 10.72 -13.60 28.57
N TYR A 412 11.60 -14.37 27.88
CA TYR A 412 12.91 -14.76 28.46
C TYR A 412 13.99 -13.69 28.25
N PHE A 413 13.98 -13.04 27.09
CA PHE A 413 14.94 -12.01 26.71
C PHE A 413 14.23 -10.67 26.53
N HIS A 414 13.90 -10.02 27.66
CA HIS A 414 13.11 -8.78 27.67
C HIS A 414 13.96 -7.57 27.25
N THR A 415 14.35 -7.54 25.95
CA THR A 415 15.15 -6.49 25.33
C THR A 415 14.56 -6.04 24.01
N LEU A 416 14.78 -4.78 23.61
CA LEU A 416 14.35 -4.27 22.31
C LEU A 416 14.96 -5.05 21.16
N ASN A 417 16.22 -5.49 21.29
CA ASN A 417 16.92 -6.31 20.31
C ASN A 417 16.22 -7.63 20.05
N SER A 418 15.66 -8.26 21.09
CA SER A 418 14.85 -9.47 20.93
C SER A 418 13.62 -9.20 20.07
N ILE A 419 12.94 -8.04 20.25
CA ILE A 419 11.79 -7.65 19.41
C ILE A 419 12.24 -7.42 17.97
N TYR A 420 13.32 -6.66 17.77
CA TYR A 420 13.81 -6.33 16.41
C TYR A 420 14.27 -7.56 15.64
N LEU A 421 14.94 -8.50 16.30
CA LEU A 421 15.41 -9.76 15.69
C LEU A 421 14.23 -10.62 15.17
N SER A 422 13.04 -10.49 15.74
CA SER A 422 11.86 -11.22 15.28
C SER A 422 11.52 -10.90 13.81
N TYR A 423 11.84 -9.69 13.33
CA TYR A 423 11.53 -9.26 11.96
C TYR A 423 12.33 -10.07 10.92
N PRO A 424 13.66 -10.02 10.88
CA PRO A 424 14.43 -10.75 9.86
C PRO A 424 14.23 -12.27 9.97
N VAL A 425 14.12 -12.83 11.16
CA VAL A 425 13.87 -14.28 11.35
C VAL A 425 12.54 -14.69 10.72
N THR A 426 11.47 -13.97 11.02
CA THR A 426 10.15 -14.30 10.45
C THR A 426 10.10 -14.05 8.94
N TRP A 427 10.81 -13.05 8.41
CA TRP A 427 10.91 -12.81 6.97
C TRP A 427 11.61 -13.95 6.23
N VAL A 428 12.73 -14.46 6.77
CA VAL A 428 13.45 -15.61 6.17
C VAL A 428 12.55 -16.84 6.11
N VAL A 429 11.90 -17.20 7.22
CA VAL A 429 11.01 -18.35 7.30
C VAL A 429 9.83 -18.21 6.34
N THR A 430 9.23 -17.02 6.31
CA THR A 430 8.06 -16.75 5.45
C THR A 430 8.45 -16.72 3.97
N ALA A 431 9.59 -16.10 3.61
CA ALA A 431 10.08 -16.09 2.24
C ALA A 431 10.38 -17.50 1.73
N ALA A 432 10.99 -18.35 2.56
CA ALA A 432 11.23 -19.76 2.22
C ALA A 432 9.91 -20.53 2.00
N ALA A 433 8.93 -20.34 2.88
CA ALA A 433 7.61 -20.94 2.73
C ALA A 433 6.90 -20.46 1.46
N HIS A 434 6.98 -19.15 1.13
CA HIS A 434 6.46 -18.61 -0.14
C HIS A 434 7.16 -19.18 -1.36
N LEU A 435 8.49 -19.36 -1.31
CA LEU A 435 9.24 -19.95 -2.43
C LEU A 435 8.81 -21.40 -2.69
N ILE A 436 8.64 -22.20 -1.62
CA ILE A 436 8.11 -23.56 -1.72
C ILE A 436 6.69 -23.55 -2.32
N THR A 437 5.85 -22.67 -1.80
CA THR A 437 4.48 -22.47 -2.30
C THR A 437 4.47 -22.10 -3.79
N TYR A 438 5.37 -21.20 -4.21
CA TYR A 438 5.53 -20.82 -5.61
C TYR A 438 5.91 -22.01 -6.49
N MET A 439 6.90 -22.79 -6.09
CA MET A 439 7.35 -23.97 -6.85
C MET A 439 6.22 -24.99 -7.06
N ILE A 440 5.35 -25.19 -6.05
CA ILE A 440 4.21 -26.11 -6.11
C ILE A 440 3.10 -25.53 -7.01
N LEU A 441 2.65 -24.30 -6.73
CA LEU A 441 1.51 -23.70 -7.41
C LEU A 441 1.82 -23.32 -8.86
N ARG A 442 3.06 -22.93 -9.16
CA ARG A 442 3.49 -22.67 -10.54
C ARG A 442 3.35 -23.92 -11.41
N LYS A 443 3.75 -25.10 -10.93
CA LYS A 443 3.55 -26.35 -11.69
C LYS A 443 2.05 -26.56 -11.98
N LYS A 444 1.20 -26.33 -10.98
CA LYS A 444 -0.26 -26.49 -11.13
C LYS A 444 -0.89 -25.45 -12.07
N ALA A 445 -0.32 -24.25 -12.16
CA ALA A 445 -0.85 -23.17 -12.99
C ALA A 445 -0.59 -23.38 -14.49
N PHE A 446 0.47 -24.13 -14.85
CA PHE A 446 0.88 -24.37 -16.25
C PHE A 446 0.67 -25.82 -16.72
N ASN A 447 0.14 -26.68 -15.87
CA ASN A 447 -0.35 -28.01 -16.23
C ASN A 447 -1.87 -27.97 -16.51
#